data_18e2b1facc3382d472deca0d3bf4c1cf
#
_entry.id   18e2b1facc3382d472deca0d3bf4c1cf
#
_cell.length_a   1.000
_cell.length_b   1.000
_cell.length_c   1.000
_cell.angle_alpha   90.00
_cell.angle_beta   90.00
_cell.angle_gamma   90.00
#
_symmetry.space_group_name_H-M   'P 1'
#
loop_
_entity.id
_entity.type
_entity.pdbx_description
1 polymer ?
#
loop_
_entity_poly.entity_id
_entity_poly.type
_entity_poly.pdbx_seq_one_letter_code
_entity_poly.pdbx_strand_id
1 'polypeptide(L)' 'MRQREILNAAKEQAGMTQKEFAKYFGIPLRTVEGWFTERREIPDYLLRLMLYRLEVEHKVSNLLQYVPFPDEK' A
#
# COMPACT_ATOMS: atom_id res chain seq x y z
N MET A 1 -12.85 1.25 -2.60
CA MET A 1 -12.20 0.39 -1.59
C MET A 1 -11.54 1.23 -0.55
N ARG A 2 -11.54 0.77 0.68
CA ARG A 2 -10.84 1.47 1.74
C ARG A 2 -9.36 1.22 1.64
N GLN A 3 -8.57 2.15 2.15
CA GLN A 3 -7.13 2.02 2.09
C GLN A 3 -6.64 0.73 2.72
N ARG A 4 -7.22 0.33 3.84
CA ARG A 4 -6.79 -0.90 4.50
C ARG A 4 -7.04 -2.12 3.60
N GLU A 5 -8.15 -2.12 2.89
CA GLU A 5 -8.46 -3.22 1.99
C GLU A 5 -7.47 -3.28 0.84
N ILE A 6 -7.10 -2.12 0.32
CA ILE A 6 -6.13 -2.05 -0.76
C ILE A 6 -4.77 -2.53 -0.26
N LEU A 7 -4.38 -2.10 0.92
CA LEU A 7 -3.10 -2.52 1.49
C LEU A 7 -3.07 -4.01 1.75
N ASN A 8 -4.16 -4.57 2.29
CA ASN A 8 -4.22 -6.00 2.51
C ASN A 8 -4.12 -6.77 1.20
N ALA A 9 -4.84 -6.33 0.18
CA ALA A 9 -4.78 -6.99 -1.12
C ALA A 9 -3.36 -6.93 -1.68
N ALA A 10 -2.71 -5.79 -1.54
CA ALA A 10 -1.35 -5.65 -2.04
C ALA A 10 -0.39 -6.58 -1.32
N LYS A 11 -0.52 -6.63 0.00
CA LYS A 11 0.36 -7.47 0.80
C LYS A 11 0.16 -8.95 0.44
N GLU A 12 -1.08 -9.35 0.29
CA GLU A 12 -1.38 -10.74 -0.02
C GLU A 12 -0.97 -11.12 -1.43
N GLN A 13 -1.22 -10.25 -2.39
CA GLN A 13 -0.80 -10.54 -3.75
C GLN A 13 0.72 -10.63 -3.86
N ALA A 14 1.42 -9.80 -3.09
CA ALA A 14 2.87 -9.83 -3.10
C ALA A 14 3.44 -10.97 -2.26
N GLY A 15 2.60 -11.66 -1.50
CA GLY A 15 3.07 -12.76 -0.67
C GLY A 15 3.95 -12.33 0.50
N MET A 16 3.66 -11.15 1.06
CA MET A 16 4.49 -10.61 2.13
C MET A 16 3.76 -10.58 3.45
N THR A 17 4.50 -10.73 4.55
CA THR A 17 3.99 -10.40 5.86
C THR A 17 4.09 -8.89 6.04
N GLN A 18 3.48 -8.36 7.11
CA GLN A 18 3.59 -6.93 7.40
C GLN A 18 5.05 -6.53 7.61
N LYS A 19 5.81 -7.39 8.27
CA LYS A 19 7.22 -7.10 8.52
C LYS A 19 7.99 -7.03 7.19
N GLU A 20 7.72 -7.96 6.30
CA GLU A 20 8.36 -7.96 5.00
C GLU A 20 7.95 -6.75 4.16
N PHE A 21 6.68 -6.38 4.26
CA PHE A 21 6.16 -5.23 3.56
C PHE A 21 6.87 -3.96 4.03
N ALA A 22 7.03 -3.81 5.35
CA ALA A 22 7.73 -2.67 5.92
C ALA A 22 9.17 -2.63 5.44
N LYS A 23 9.83 -3.78 5.44
CA LYS A 23 11.23 -3.85 5.02
C LYS A 23 11.37 -3.52 3.54
N TYR A 24 10.44 -4.01 2.73
CA TYR A 24 10.48 -3.78 1.30
C TYR A 24 10.46 -2.28 0.98
N PHE A 25 9.66 -1.52 1.70
CA PHE A 25 9.52 -0.10 1.45
C PHE A 25 10.41 0.76 2.34
N GLY A 26 11.15 0.17 3.26
CA GLY A 26 11.99 0.94 4.16
C GLY A 26 11.20 1.77 5.16
N ILE A 27 10.08 1.25 5.62
CA ILE A 27 9.18 1.96 6.52
C ILE A 27 9.20 1.25 7.87
N PRO A 28 9.18 1.98 8.98
CA PRO A 28 9.14 1.31 10.29
C PRO A 28 7.93 0.41 10.40
N LEU A 29 8.12 -0.76 10.97
CA LEU A 29 7.04 -1.72 11.13
C LEU A 29 5.87 -1.12 11.90
N ARG A 30 6.16 -0.31 12.90
CA ARG A 30 5.12 0.33 13.69
C ARG A 30 4.19 1.16 12.81
N THR A 31 4.74 1.86 11.84
CA THR A 31 3.94 2.68 10.92
C THR A 31 3.07 1.79 10.04
N VAL A 32 3.64 0.71 9.54
CA VAL A 32 2.89 -0.22 8.69
C VAL A 32 1.76 -0.84 9.51
N GLU A 33 2.05 -1.25 10.74
CA GLU A 33 1.01 -1.81 11.59
C GLU A 33 -0.12 -0.81 11.84
N GLY A 34 0.23 0.47 11.98
CA GLY A 34 -0.78 1.50 12.15
C GLY A 34 -1.71 1.60 10.97
N TRP A 35 -1.17 1.45 9.77
CA TRP A 35 -2.00 1.48 8.57
C TRP A 35 -2.94 0.28 8.50
N PHE A 36 -2.46 -0.90 8.86
CA PHE A 36 -3.27 -2.10 8.77
C PHE A 36 -4.31 -2.20 9.89
N THR A 37 -4.11 -1.48 10.98
CA THR A 37 -5.10 -1.46 12.05
C THR A 37 -5.97 -0.21 12.02
N GLU A 38 -5.79 0.62 11.01
CA GLU A 38 -6.55 1.86 10.84
C GLU A 38 -6.32 2.89 11.93
N ARG A 39 -5.23 2.78 12.67
CA ARG A 39 -4.87 3.81 13.62
C ARG A 39 -4.28 5.02 12.92
N ARG A 40 -3.74 4.84 11.73
CA ARG A 40 -3.16 5.90 10.95
C ARG A 40 -3.67 5.77 9.53
N GLU A 41 -3.84 6.91 8.89
CA GLU A 41 -4.18 6.91 7.48
C GLU A 41 -2.92 7.07 6.67
N ILE A 42 -2.85 6.39 5.56
CA ILE A 42 -1.75 6.56 4.64
C ILE A 42 -2.17 7.60 3.61
N PRO A 43 -1.35 8.59 3.32
CA PRO A 43 -1.70 9.55 2.27
C PRO A 43 -1.92 8.84 0.94
N ASP A 44 -2.92 9.29 0.20
CA ASP A 44 -3.24 8.64 -1.07
C ASP A 44 -2.06 8.66 -2.04
N TYR A 45 -1.28 9.75 -2.06
CA TYR A 45 -0.15 9.81 -2.98
C TYR A 45 0.89 8.75 -2.63
N LEU A 46 1.07 8.49 -1.33
CA LEU A 46 2.04 7.48 -0.92
C LEU A 46 1.55 6.09 -1.26
N LEU A 47 0.28 5.83 -1.00
CA LEU A 47 -0.30 4.53 -1.35
C LEU A 47 -0.17 4.29 -2.84
N ARG A 48 -0.41 5.31 -3.65
CA ARG A 48 -0.31 5.17 -5.10
C ARG A 48 1.13 4.87 -5.52
N LEU A 49 2.10 5.55 -4.91
CA LEU A 49 3.49 5.28 -5.23
C LEU A 49 3.91 3.87 -4.84
N MET A 50 3.44 3.41 -3.69
CA MET A 50 3.76 2.08 -3.23
C MET A 50 3.18 1.02 -4.16
N LEU A 51 1.93 1.21 -4.56
CA LEU A 51 1.30 0.28 -5.49
C LEU A 51 1.97 0.30 -6.85
N TYR A 52 2.37 1.49 -7.30
CA TYR A 52 3.05 1.61 -8.57
C TYR A 52 4.34 0.80 -8.55
N ARG A 53 5.11 0.91 -7.46
CA ARG A 53 6.34 0.14 -7.36
C ARG A 53 6.08 -1.35 -7.37
N LEU A 54 5.05 -1.78 -6.64
CA LEU A 54 4.73 -3.20 -6.61
C LEU A 54 4.29 -3.69 -7.99
N GLU A 55 3.55 -2.89 -8.73
CA GLU A 55 3.12 -3.29 -10.08
C GLU A 55 4.29 -3.34 -11.03
N VAL A 56 5.20 -2.37 -10.94
CA VAL A 56 6.37 -2.36 -11.80
C VAL A 56 7.22 -3.61 -11.56
N GLU A 57 7.28 -4.07 -10.33
CA GLU A 57 8.04 -5.26 -10.00
C GLU A 57 7.21 -6.53 -10.12
N HIS A 58 6.01 -6.43 -10.68
CA HIS A 58 5.14 -7.57 -10.96
C HIS A 58 4.71 -8.32 -9.70
N LYS A 59 4.57 -7.60 -8.59
CA LYS A 59 4.16 -8.23 -7.35
C LYS A 59 2.67 -8.10 -7.10
N VAL A 60 2.03 -7.11 -7.69
CA VAL A 60 0.58 -6.93 -7.60
C VAL A 60 0.06 -6.48 -8.95
N SER A 61 -1.26 -6.53 -9.13
CA SER A 61 -1.87 -6.02 -10.34
C SER A 61 -3.24 -5.48 -10.04
N ASN A 62 -3.64 -4.50 -10.84
CA ASN A 62 -5.01 -3.98 -10.83
C ASN A 62 -5.44 -3.34 -9.53
N LEU A 63 -4.52 -2.83 -8.72
CA LEU A 63 -4.88 -2.16 -7.48
C LEU A 63 -4.82 -0.65 -7.58
N LEU A 64 -4.00 -0.11 -8.49
CA LEU A 64 -3.89 1.34 -8.62
C LEU A 64 -5.21 2.01 -8.96
N GLN A 65 -6.09 1.31 -9.66
CA GLN A 65 -7.36 1.90 -10.07
C GLN A 65 -8.26 2.25 -8.88
N TYR A 66 -7.97 1.69 -7.70
CA TYR A 66 -8.80 1.96 -6.54
C TYR A 66 -8.29 3.14 -5.71
N VAL A 67 -7.14 3.72 -6.06
CA VAL A 67 -6.60 4.85 -5.32
C VAL A 67 -6.94 6.11 -6.07
N PRO A 68 -7.60 7.08 -5.44
CA PRO A 68 -8.00 8.29 -6.17
C PRO A 68 -6.79 9.09 -6.60
N PHE A 69 -6.88 9.69 -7.79
CA PHE A 69 -5.85 10.60 -8.22
C PHE A 69 -6.11 11.97 -7.61
N PRO A 70 -5.07 12.73 -7.33
CA PRO A 70 -5.27 14.06 -6.83
C PRO A 70 -5.94 14.92 -7.90
N ASP A 71 -6.73 15.86 -7.44
CA ASP A 71 -7.32 16.76 -8.36
C ASP A 71 -6.30 17.58 -9.00
N GLU A 72 -6.40 17.73 -10.28
CA GLU A 72 -5.51 18.50 -10.92
C GLU A 72 -5.98 19.75 -11.13
N LYS A 73 -6.02 20.51 -10.97
CA LYS A 73 -6.61 21.66 -11.16
C LYS A 73 -5.86 22.59 -11.14
#